data_bb4e1ac7826add6787f1eb4d1d9335a2
#
_entry.id   bb4e1ac7826add6787f1eb4d1d9335a2
#
_cell.length_a   1.000
_cell.length_b   1.000
_cell.length_c   1.000
_cell.angle_alpha   90.00
_cell.angle_beta   90.00
_cell.angle_gamma   90.00
#
_symmetry.space_group_name_H-M   'P 1'
#
loop_
_entity.id
_entity.type
_entity.pdbx_description
1 polymer ?
#
loop_
_entity_poly.entity_id
_entity_poly.type
_entity_poly.pdbx_seq_one_letter_code
_entity_poly.pdbx_strand_id
1 'polypeptide(L)'
;MNNTDRRSSALRLGRIWTATGYSLQGLRATYHHEAAFRQELMLAAALIPLAFALALWSPLTGTQCALLISSVLLVLLTELLNSAIEAIVDRISGEHHALSKRAKDTGSAAVFITLVNCGVVWALVLFDVFG
;
A
#
# COMPACT_ATOMS: atom_id res chain seq x y z
N MET A 1 1.01 -38.24 16.26
CA MET A 1 1.18 -37.12 15.28
C MET A 1 1.78 -37.73 14.02
N ASN A 2 0.92 -37.91 12.99
CA ASN A 2 1.26 -38.71 11.79
C ASN A 2 2.27 -37.96 10.88
N ASN A 3 3.12 -38.72 10.17
CA ASN A 3 4.12 -38.21 9.21
C ASN A 3 3.50 -37.39 8.05
N THR A 4 2.24 -37.59 7.75
CA THR A 4 1.45 -36.81 6.78
C THR A 4 1.21 -35.36 7.23
N ASP A 5 0.99 -35.13 8.53
CA ASP A 5 0.75 -33.77 9.07
C ASP A 5 2.03 -32.90 9.06
N ARG A 6 3.18 -33.52 9.28
CA ARG A 6 4.49 -32.83 9.21
C ARG A 6 4.86 -32.44 7.77
N ARG A 7 4.56 -33.29 6.79
CA ARG A 7 4.78 -32.96 5.37
C ARG A 7 3.84 -31.87 4.88
N SER A 8 2.58 -31.86 5.29
CA SER A 8 1.63 -30.81 4.93
C SER A 8 1.96 -29.44 5.54
N SER A 9 2.46 -29.41 6.77
CA SER A 9 2.90 -28.17 7.43
C SER A 9 4.20 -27.61 6.84
N ALA A 10 5.18 -28.47 6.52
CA ALA A 10 6.43 -28.06 5.86
C ALA A 10 6.18 -27.49 4.46
N LEU A 11 5.27 -28.10 3.68
CA LEU A 11 4.84 -27.59 2.38
C LEU A 11 4.10 -26.24 2.48
N ARG A 12 3.31 -26.04 3.54
CA ARG A 12 2.64 -24.77 3.83
C ARG A 12 3.63 -23.65 4.17
N LEU A 13 4.58 -23.92 5.05
CA LEU A 13 5.64 -22.95 5.41
C LEU A 13 6.51 -22.59 4.20
N GLY A 14 6.93 -23.58 3.40
CA GLY A 14 7.68 -23.31 2.16
C GLY A 14 6.92 -22.39 1.19
N ARG A 15 5.60 -22.58 1.06
CA ARG A 15 4.75 -21.70 0.21
C ARG A 15 4.69 -20.26 0.74
N ILE A 16 4.64 -20.07 2.06
CA ILE A 16 4.66 -18.73 2.68
C ILE A 16 5.98 -18.02 2.38
N TRP A 17 7.11 -18.71 2.58
CA TRP A 17 8.43 -18.15 2.26
C TRP A 17 8.56 -17.75 0.80
N THR A 18 8.10 -18.61 -0.11
CA THR A 18 8.11 -18.33 -1.56
C THR A 18 7.20 -17.13 -1.88
N ALA A 19 6.00 -17.07 -1.30
CA ALA A 19 5.07 -15.95 -1.48
C ALA A 19 5.66 -14.64 -0.94
N THR A 20 6.30 -14.66 0.23
CA THR A 20 7.01 -13.49 0.78
C THR A 20 8.12 -13.03 -0.16
N GLY A 21 8.88 -13.97 -0.75
CA GLY A 21 9.90 -13.66 -1.76
C GLY A 21 9.33 -12.90 -2.96
N TYR A 22 8.18 -13.34 -3.49
CA TYR A 22 7.50 -12.64 -4.59
C TYR A 22 7.00 -11.27 -4.18
N SER A 23 6.47 -11.11 -2.97
CA SER A 23 6.03 -9.81 -2.45
C SER A 23 7.18 -8.82 -2.36
N LEU A 24 8.34 -9.24 -1.84
CA LEU A 24 9.53 -8.38 -1.76
C LEU A 24 10.08 -8.02 -3.15
N GLN A 25 10.04 -8.95 -4.11
CA GLN A 25 10.41 -8.67 -5.49
C GLN A 25 9.48 -7.65 -6.14
N GLY A 26 8.16 -7.76 -5.92
CA GLY A 26 7.17 -6.80 -6.40
C GLY A 26 7.40 -5.41 -5.83
N LEU A 27 7.56 -5.28 -4.51
CA LEU A 27 7.87 -4.01 -3.85
C LEU A 27 9.16 -3.37 -4.40
N ARG A 28 10.21 -4.19 -4.57
CA ARG A 28 11.48 -3.71 -5.12
C ARG A 28 11.34 -3.25 -6.57
N ALA A 29 10.61 -3.99 -7.40
CA ALA A 29 10.36 -3.62 -8.79
C ALA A 29 9.63 -2.28 -8.87
N THR A 30 8.52 -2.11 -8.13
CA THR A 30 7.77 -0.85 -8.10
C THR A 30 8.65 0.31 -7.60
N TYR A 31 9.43 0.10 -6.53
CA TYR A 31 10.37 1.11 -6.04
C TYR A 31 11.36 1.59 -7.10
N HIS A 32 11.86 0.69 -7.95
CA HIS A 32 12.83 1.07 -8.99
C HIS A 32 12.18 1.75 -10.20
N HIS A 33 10.97 1.35 -10.55
CA HIS A 33 10.31 1.82 -11.77
C HIS A 33 9.39 3.03 -11.55
N GLU A 34 8.78 3.16 -10.35
CA GLU A 34 7.75 4.17 -10.08
C GLU A 34 8.26 5.29 -9.16
N ALA A 35 8.27 6.51 -9.69
CA ALA A 35 8.66 7.70 -8.92
C ALA A 35 7.63 8.04 -7.85
N ALA A 36 6.32 7.90 -8.16
CA ALA A 36 5.22 8.13 -7.24
C ALA A 36 5.32 7.22 -6.01
N PHE A 37 5.53 5.92 -6.21
CA PHE A 37 5.69 4.97 -5.13
C PHE A 37 6.85 5.33 -4.17
N ARG A 38 7.98 5.83 -4.69
CA ARG A 38 9.09 6.29 -3.84
C ARG A 38 8.70 7.48 -2.98
N GLN A 39 7.94 8.45 -3.53
CA GLN A 39 7.48 9.62 -2.78
C GLN A 39 6.47 9.22 -1.70
N GLU A 40 5.53 8.35 -2.02
CA GLU A 40 4.54 7.84 -1.07
C GLU A 40 5.17 6.97 0.02
N LEU A 41 6.20 6.19 -0.32
CA LEU A 41 6.95 5.42 0.67
C LEU A 41 7.72 6.32 1.64
N MET A 42 8.31 7.42 1.17
CA MET A 42 8.94 8.43 2.05
C MET A 42 7.90 9.10 2.95
N LEU A 43 6.73 9.43 2.41
CA LEU A 43 5.62 9.97 3.20
C LEU A 43 5.16 8.96 4.27
N ALA A 44 5.01 7.70 3.92
CA ALA A 44 4.67 6.62 4.85
C ALA A 44 5.74 6.44 5.94
N ALA A 45 7.02 6.52 5.58
CA ALA A 45 8.15 6.45 6.51
C ALA A 45 8.17 7.62 7.52
N ALA A 46 7.55 8.75 7.19
CA ALA A 46 7.37 9.88 8.10
C ALA A 46 6.06 9.76 8.92
N LEU A 47 4.94 9.48 8.26
CA LEU A 47 3.61 9.51 8.88
C LEU A 47 3.36 8.33 9.82
N ILE A 48 3.84 7.12 9.50
CA ILE A 48 3.61 5.94 10.35
C ILE A 48 4.32 6.08 11.71
N PRO A 49 5.63 6.44 11.78
CA PRO A 49 6.26 6.73 13.06
C PRO A 49 5.61 7.90 13.81
N LEU A 50 5.16 8.94 13.10
CA LEU A 50 4.44 10.06 13.70
C LEU A 50 3.12 9.61 14.35
N ALA A 51 2.34 8.74 13.70
CA ALA A 51 1.11 8.19 14.29
C ALA A 51 1.40 7.42 15.59
N PHE A 52 2.47 6.62 15.64
CA PHE A 52 2.89 5.94 16.86
C PHE A 52 3.35 6.92 17.93
N ALA A 53 4.13 7.94 17.57
CA ALA A 53 4.59 8.96 18.50
C ALA A 53 3.40 9.73 19.11
N LEU A 54 2.42 10.12 18.29
CA LEU A 54 1.20 10.75 18.76
C LEU A 54 0.42 9.85 19.72
N ALA A 55 0.32 8.55 19.44
CA ALA A 55 -0.34 7.60 20.34
C ALA A 55 0.37 7.42 21.68
N LEU A 56 1.68 7.69 21.77
CA LEU A 56 2.44 7.62 23.00
C LEU A 56 2.36 8.91 23.85
N TRP A 57 2.23 10.07 23.21
CA TRP A 57 2.39 11.37 23.88
C TRP A 57 1.15 12.28 23.84
N SER A 58 0.05 11.80 23.27
CA SER A 58 -1.21 12.53 23.22
C SER A 58 -2.39 11.62 23.61
N PRO A 59 -3.60 12.15 23.81
CA PRO A 59 -4.80 11.35 24.12
C PRO A 59 -5.31 10.52 22.92
N LEU A 60 -4.51 10.34 21.87
CA LEU A 60 -4.85 9.54 20.70
C LEU A 60 -5.16 8.08 21.08
N THR A 61 -6.33 7.59 20.74
CA THR A 61 -6.72 6.21 21.01
C THR A 61 -6.06 5.22 20.04
N GLY A 62 -5.95 3.95 20.45
CA GLY A 62 -5.45 2.90 19.56
C GLY A 62 -6.23 2.78 18.25
N THR A 63 -7.55 3.00 18.28
CA THR A 63 -8.39 3.00 17.07
C THR A 63 -8.03 4.15 16.14
N GLN A 64 -7.85 5.34 16.66
CA GLN A 64 -7.42 6.50 15.88
C GLN A 64 -6.02 6.29 15.27
N CYS A 65 -5.08 5.75 16.05
CA CYS A 65 -3.76 5.37 15.53
C CYS A 65 -3.86 4.36 14.39
N ALA A 66 -4.69 3.33 14.53
CA ALA A 66 -4.93 2.35 13.49
C ALA A 66 -5.53 2.98 12.22
N LEU A 67 -6.46 3.93 12.35
CA LEU A 67 -7.02 4.65 11.21
C LEU A 67 -5.97 5.49 10.48
N LEU A 68 -5.12 6.21 11.21
CA LEU A 68 -4.03 6.99 10.62
C LEU A 68 -3.09 6.09 9.80
N ILE A 69 -2.63 4.99 10.39
CA ILE A 69 -1.73 4.04 9.73
C ILE A 69 -2.42 3.37 8.53
N SER A 70 -3.66 2.92 8.69
CA SER A 70 -4.41 2.24 7.63
C SER A 70 -4.62 3.15 6.41
N SER A 71 -4.88 4.45 6.62
CA SER A 71 -5.05 5.40 5.52
C SER A 71 -3.77 5.56 4.69
N VAL A 72 -2.60 5.57 5.33
CA VAL A 72 -1.30 5.62 4.66
C VAL A 72 -1.00 4.32 3.90
N LEU A 73 -1.25 3.17 4.54
CA LEU A 73 -1.05 1.87 3.88
C LEU A 73 -2.00 1.67 2.68
N LEU A 74 -3.21 2.24 2.73
CA LEU A 74 -4.15 2.21 1.62
C LEU A 74 -3.61 2.96 0.39
N VAL A 75 -2.93 4.09 0.58
CA VAL A 75 -2.26 4.80 -0.51
C VAL A 75 -1.21 3.90 -1.16
N LEU A 76 -0.29 3.34 -0.39
CA LEU A 76 0.75 2.44 -0.91
C LEU A 76 0.17 1.21 -1.64
N LEU A 77 -0.89 0.62 -1.10
CA LEU A 77 -1.57 -0.51 -1.72
C LEU A 77 -2.17 -0.13 -3.08
N THR A 78 -2.82 1.04 -3.15
CA THR A 78 -3.46 1.51 -4.37
C THR A 78 -2.42 1.85 -5.44
N GLU A 79 -1.29 2.43 -5.06
CA GLU A 79 -0.18 2.70 -5.98
C GLU A 79 0.44 1.41 -6.54
N LEU A 80 0.62 0.38 -5.71
CA LEU A 80 1.06 -0.94 -6.17
C LEU A 80 0.10 -1.55 -7.21
N LEU A 81 -1.21 -1.40 -7.01
CA LEU A 81 -2.23 -1.87 -7.95
C LEU A 81 -2.23 -1.04 -9.24
N ASN A 82 -2.08 0.29 -9.13
CA ASN A 82 -1.94 1.18 -10.28
C ASN A 82 -0.72 0.80 -11.12
N SER A 83 0.44 0.63 -10.49
CA SER A 83 1.68 0.20 -11.15
C SER A 83 1.51 -1.14 -11.89
N ALA A 84 0.79 -2.10 -11.27
CA ALA A 84 0.52 -3.38 -11.91
C ALA A 84 -0.40 -3.23 -13.15
N ILE A 85 -1.41 -2.36 -13.09
CA ILE A 85 -2.29 -2.04 -14.23
C ILE A 85 -1.47 -1.39 -15.35
N GLU A 86 -0.62 -0.42 -15.03
CA GLU A 86 0.23 0.26 -16.01
C GLU A 86 1.18 -0.72 -16.71
N ALA A 87 1.84 -1.59 -15.96
CA ALA A 87 2.72 -2.61 -16.51
C ALA A 87 2.00 -3.58 -17.48
N ILE A 88 0.74 -3.96 -17.17
CA ILE A 88 -0.07 -4.80 -18.07
C ILE A 88 -0.45 -4.02 -19.32
N VAL A 89 -0.91 -2.79 -19.18
CA VAL A 89 -1.33 -1.94 -20.29
C VAL A 89 -0.16 -1.68 -21.23
N ASP A 90 1.01 -1.35 -20.71
CA ASP A 90 2.21 -1.06 -21.51
C ASP A 90 2.74 -2.30 -22.23
N ARG A 91 2.54 -3.49 -21.67
CA ARG A 91 2.88 -4.75 -22.33
C ARG A 91 1.96 -5.05 -23.51
N ILE A 92 0.66 -4.73 -23.41
CA ILE A 92 -0.35 -5.10 -24.40
C ILE A 92 -0.34 -4.14 -25.58
N SER A 93 -0.09 -2.87 -25.36
CA SER A 93 -0.31 -1.79 -26.33
C SER A 93 0.91 -0.86 -26.39
N GLY A 94 1.75 -1.07 -27.42
CA GLY A 94 2.70 -0.04 -27.87
C GLY A 94 2.03 1.11 -28.64
N GLU A 95 0.73 1.00 -28.96
CA GLU A 95 -0.05 1.99 -29.69
C GLU A 95 -1.02 2.72 -28.77
N HIS A 96 -1.29 4.00 -29.07
CA HIS A 96 -2.26 4.82 -28.33
C HIS A 96 -3.70 4.31 -28.55
N HIS A 97 -4.21 3.50 -27.60
CA HIS A 97 -5.58 3.01 -27.63
C HIS A 97 -6.42 3.68 -26.54
N ALA A 98 -7.65 4.08 -26.86
CA ALA A 98 -8.55 4.78 -25.94
C ALA A 98 -8.82 3.99 -24.64
N LEU A 99 -8.90 2.67 -24.70
CA LEU A 99 -9.09 1.82 -23.53
C LEU A 99 -7.85 1.76 -22.66
N SER A 100 -6.65 1.74 -23.24
CA SER A 100 -5.38 1.77 -22.53
C SER A 100 -5.23 3.07 -21.73
N LYS A 101 -5.53 4.21 -22.39
CA LYS A 101 -5.57 5.53 -21.71
C LYS A 101 -6.57 5.52 -20.57
N ARG A 102 -7.80 5.05 -20.81
CA ARG A 102 -8.85 5.01 -19.78
C ARG A 102 -8.44 4.14 -18.58
N ALA A 103 -7.78 3.00 -18.79
CA ALA A 103 -7.33 2.14 -17.71
C ALA A 103 -6.29 2.84 -16.84
N LYS A 104 -5.28 3.49 -17.44
CA LYS A 104 -4.26 4.26 -16.72
C LYS A 104 -4.88 5.46 -15.96
N ASP A 105 -5.74 6.23 -16.61
CA ASP A 105 -6.42 7.38 -15.98
C ASP A 105 -7.28 6.92 -14.77
N THR A 106 -7.94 5.75 -14.87
CA THR A 106 -8.75 5.18 -13.78
C THR A 106 -7.87 4.72 -12.62
N GLY A 107 -6.73 4.11 -12.88
CA GLY A 107 -5.75 3.73 -11.86
C GLY A 107 -5.22 4.96 -11.10
N SER A 108 -4.79 5.98 -11.83
CA SER A 108 -4.35 7.26 -11.24
C SER A 108 -5.45 7.95 -10.42
N ALA A 109 -6.72 7.88 -10.88
CA ALA A 109 -7.85 8.42 -10.12
C ALA A 109 -8.07 7.67 -8.80
N ALA A 110 -7.86 6.35 -8.76
CA ALA A 110 -7.93 5.58 -7.52
C ALA A 110 -6.85 6.00 -6.52
N VAL A 111 -5.62 6.22 -6.98
CA VAL A 111 -4.53 6.76 -6.14
C VAL A 111 -4.89 8.14 -5.60
N PHE A 112 -5.39 9.03 -6.45
CA PHE A 112 -5.82 10.37 -6.03
C PHE A 112 -6.89 10.31 -4.91
N ILE A 113 -7.89 9.44 -5.05
CA ILE A 113 -8.94 9.25 -4.03
C ILE A 113 -8.33 8.78 -2.70
N THR A 114 -7.37 7.87 -2.71
CA THR A 114 -6.74 7.38 -1.48
C THR A 114 -5.85 8.43 -0.82
N LEU A 115 -5.18 9.28 -1.58
CA LEU A 115 -4.45 10.44 -1.06
C LEU A 115 -5.37 11.45 -0.38
N VAL A 116 -6.51 11.78 -1.01
CA VAL A 116 -7.54 12.64 -0.41
C VAL A 116 -8.10 12.01 0.87
N ASN A 117 -8.43 10.69 0.82
CA ASN A 117 -8.87 9.97 2.00
C ASN A 117 -7.84 10.01 3.14
N CYS A 118 -6.57 9.80 2.85
CA CYS A 118 -5.50 9.91 3.85
C CYS A 118 -5.49 11.30 4.49
N GLY A 119 -5.51 12.37 3.68
CA GLY A 119 -5.56 13.75 4.18
C GLY A 119 -6.78 14.02 5.06
N VAL A 120 -7.97 13.56 4.66
CA VAL A 120 -9.22 13.72 5.43
C VAL A 120 -9.15 12.97 6.76
N VAL A 121 -8.70 11.71 6.75
CA VAL A 121 -8.56 10.90 7.98
C VAL A 121 -7.60 11.58 8.97
N TRP A 122 -6.44 12.03 8.49
CA TRP A 122 -5.48 12.72 9.34
C TRP A 122 -6.05 14.03 9.88
N ALA A 123 -6.70 14.85 9.04
CA ALA A 123 -7.30 16.10 9.47
C ALA A 123 -8.39 15.90 10.54
N LEU A 124 -9.29 14.94 10.34
CA LEU A 124 -10.37 14.67 11.29
C LEU A 124 -9.87 14.11 12.62
N VAL A 125 -8.91 13.17 12.60
CA VAL A 125 -8.35 12.60 13.82
C VAL A 125 -7.56 13.65 14.59
N LEU A 126 -6.75 14.47 13.94
CA LEU A 126 -5.99 15.52 14.62
C LEU A 126 -6.91 16.60 15.16
N PHE A 127 -7.98 16.95 14.46
CA PHE A 127 -8.99 17.89 14.96
C PHE A 127 -9.72 17.34 16.20
N ASP A 128 -10.08 16.06 16.20
CA ASP A 128 -10.75 15.42 17.34
C ASP A 128 -9.84 15.33 18.59
N VAL A 129 -8.53 15.22 18.40
CA VAL A 129 -7.56 15.07 19.49
C VAL A 129 -7.08 16.42 20.05
N PHE A 130 -6.97 17.46 19.22
CA PHE A 130 -6.32 18.72 19.57
C PHE A 130 -7.21 19.97 19.37
N GLY A 131 -8.38 19.85 18.74
CA GLY A 131 -9.37 20.93 18.52
C GLY A 131 -10.34 21.00 19.65
#